data_da5bc75f279faa4209f25ba647276348
#
_entry.id   da5bc75f279faa4209f25ba647276348
#
_cell.length_a   1.000
_cell.length_b   1.000
_cell.length_c   1.000
_cell.angle_alpha   90.00
_cell.angle_beta   90.00
_cell.angle_gamma   90.00
#
_symmetry.space_group_name_H-M   'P 1'
#
loop_
_entity.id
_entity.type
_entity.pdbx_description
1 polymer ?
#
loop_
_entity_poly.entity_id
_entity_poly.type
_entity_poly.pdbx_seq_one_letter_code
_entity_poly.pdbx_strand_id
1 'polypeptide(L)'
;MNILTAADSVLIPVQCEYLALEGLSKLLNTIKIVKNGLNPDLDIEGFLLTMYMRNRLNNQVATEVRQHFGELAFDTVIQRNIRLGEAPSHGKPVMLYDASATGSVNYLTLAKELLKRNRKATKNNK
;
A
#
# COMPACT_ATOMS: atom_id res chain seq x y z
N MET A 1 -0.79 -17.59 -2.62
CA MET A 1 0.43 -18.24 -3.17
C MET A 1 0.61 -18.02 -4.66
N ASN A 2 -0.39 -18.29 -5.47
CA ASN A 2 -0.24 -18.15 -6.93
C ASN A 2 0.10 -16.74 -7.38
N ILE A 3 -0.51 -15.74 -6.76
CA ILE A 3 -0.24 -14.32 -7.09
C ILE A 3 1.20 -13.96 -6.76
N LEU A 4 1.69 -14.34 -5.60
CA LEU A 4 3.06 -14.06 -5.17
C LEU A 4 4.10 -14.78 -6.03
N THR A 5 3.77 -15.95 -6.52
CA THR A 5 4.66 -16.72 -7.40
C THR A 5 4.81 -16.04 -8.77
N ALA A 6 3.75 -15.42 -9.27
CA ALA A 6 3.71 -14.77 -10.58
C ALA A 6 4.13 -13.30 -10.57
N ALA A 7 4.08 -12.62 -9.43
CA ALA A 7 4.31 -11.19 -9.33
C ALA A 7 5.79 -10.82 -9.42
N ASP A 8 6.07 -9.64 -9.96
CA ASP A 8 7.41 -9.04 -9.93
C ASP A 8 7.67 -8.34 -8.60
N SER A 9 6.65 -7.64 -8.09
CA SER A 9 6.71 -6.96 -6.81
C SER A 9 5.33 -6.92 -6.16
N VAL A 10 5.29 -6.63 -4.86
CA VAL A 10 4.06 -6.60 -4.06
C VAL A 10 3.93 -5.25 -3.38
N LEU A 11 2.78 -4.61 -3.58
CA LEU A 11 2.39 -3.45 -2.79
C LEU A 11 1.42 -3.95 -1.72
N ILE A 12 1.72 -3.69 -0.45
CA ILE A 12 0.99 -4.24 0.68
C ILE A 12 0.16 -3.14 1.34
N PRO A 13 -1.18 -3.15 1.19
CA PRO A 13 -2.03 -2.23 1.94
C PRO A 13 -2.16 -2.70 3.38
N VAL A 14 -2.04 -1.75 4.31
CA VAL A 14 -2.15 -1.99 5.75
C VAL A 14 -3.22 -1.05 6.31
N GLN A 15 -4.32 -1.63 6.80
CA GLN A 15 -5.33 -0.85 7.47
C GLN A 15 -4.78 -0.30 8.79
N CYS A 16 -5.10 0.97 9.11
CA CYS A 16 -4.60 1.62 10.31
C CYS A 16 -5.32 1.15 11.58
N GLU A 17 -5.34 -0.17 11.80
CA GLU A 17 -5.93 -0.84 12.95
C GLU A 17 -4.87 -1.67 13.66
N TYR A 18 -5.00 -1.83 14.98
CA TYR A 18 -4.04 -2.56 15.79
C TYR A 18 -3.82 -4.00 15.31
N LEU A 19 -4.91 -4.70 14.97
CA LEU A 19 -4.84 -6.10 14.51
C LEU A 19 -4.18 -6.28 13.15
N ALA A 20 -4.05 -5.20 12.37
CA ALA A 20 -3.41 -5.26 11.07
C ALA A 20 -1.92 -5.62 11.17
N LEU A 21 -1.25 -5.23 12.24
CA LEU A 21 0.17 -5.54 12.46
C LEU A 21 0.41 -7.04 12.61
N GLU A 22 -0.52 -7.74 13.24
CA GLU A 22 -0.45 -9.19 13.40
C GLU A 22 -0.58 -9.92 12.06
N GLY A 23 -1.57 -9.52 11.25
CA GLY A 23 -1.76 -10.05 9.89
C GLY A 23 -0.59 -9.75 8.98
N LEU A 24 0.04 -8.59 9.16
CA LEU A 24 1.21 -8.19 8.39
C LEU A 24 2.40 -9.12 8.63
N SER A 25 2.65 -9.51 9.88
CA SER A 25 3.72 -10.46 10.20
C SER A 25 3.54 -11.79 9.49
N LYS A 26 2.30 -12.30 9.43
CA LYS A 26 1.98 -13.55 8.74
C LYS A 26 2.21 -13.44 7.23
N LEU A 27 1.80 -12.32 6.63
CA LEU A 27 2.00 -12.07 5.21
C LEU A 27 3.48 -11.97 4.84
N LEU A 28 4.27 -11.27 5.65
CA LEU A 28 5.71 -11.16 5.43
C LEU A 28 6.40 -12.52 5.47
N ASN A 29 5.98 -13.39 6.39
CA ASN A 29 6.50 -14.75 6.46
C ASN A 29 6.17 -15.54 5.18
N THR A 30 4.94 -15.43 4.68
CA THR A 30 4.52 -16.06 3.42
C THR A 30 5.36 -15.56 2.24
N ILE A 31 5.59 -14.25 2.15
CA ILE A 31 6.42 -13.64 1.11
C ILE A 31 7.85 -14.19 1.18
N LYS A 32 8.41 -14.32 2.37
CA LYS A 32 9.75 -14.88 2.58
C LYS A 32 9.84 -16.32 2.09
N ILE A 33 8.83 -17.14 2.37
CA ILE A 33 8.75 -18.52 1.91
C ILE A 33 8.73 -18.59 0.37
N VAL A 34 7.89 -17.78 -0.27
CA VAL A 34 7.78 -17.73 -1.73
C VAL A 34 9.09 -17.24 -2.36
N LYS A 35 9.71 -16.22 -1.78
CA LYS A 35 10.97 -15.66 -2.26
C LYS A 35 12.11 -16.66 -2.16
N ASN A 36 12.13 -17.51 -1.15
CA ASN A 36 13.18 -18.52 -0.96
C ASN A 36 13.01 -19.76 -1.84
N GLY A 37 11.86 -19.95 -2.46
CA GLY A 37 11.59 -21.15 -3.27
C GLY A 37 11.05 -20.85 -4.66
N LEU A 38 9.79 -20.45 -4.73
CA LEU A 38 9.04 -20.37 -5.98
C LEU A 38 9.35 -19.13 -6.83
N ASN A 39 9.74 -18.01 -6.22
CA ASN A 39 9.97 -16.74 -6.91
C ASN A 39 11.08 -15.93 -6.23
N PRO A 40 12.35 -16.23 -6.51
CA PRO A 40 13.48 -15.52 -5.88
C PRO A 40 13.55 -14.04 -6.22
N ASP A 41 12.98 -13.62 -7.33
CA ASP A 41 13.02 -12.23 -7.80
C ASP A 41 11.86 -11.38 -7.24
N LEU A 42 10.97 -11.99 -6.46
CA LEU A 42 9.86 -11.27 -5.83
C LEU A 42 10.40 -10.20 -4.89
N ASP A 43 9.92 -8.98 -5.07
CA ASP A 43 10.33 -7.84 -4.26
C ASP A 43 9.12 -7.17 -3.60
N ILE A 44 9.37 -6.37 -2.56
CA ILE A 44 8.33 -5.58 -1.91
C ILE A 44 8.40 -4.17 -2.46
N GLU A 45 7.33 -3.74 -3.12
CA GLU A 45 7.19 -2.38 -3.65
C GLU A 45 7.06 -1.37 -2.52
N GLY A 46 6.27 -1.71 -1.51
CA GLY A 46 6.10 -0.87 -0.34
C GLY A 46 4.86 -1.20 0.47
N PHE A 47 4.73 -0.52 1.60
CA PHE A 47 3.59 -0.63 2.52
C PHE A 47 2.75 0.63 2.42
N LEU A 48 1.46 0.48 2.13
CA LEU A 48 0.53 1.57 1.97
C LEU A 48 -0.47 1.59 3.13
N LEU A 49 -0.47 2.64 3.91
CA LEU A 49 -1.44 2.82 4.98
C LEU A 49 -2.79 3.21 4.39
N THR A 50 -3.83 2.45 4.72
CA THR A 50 -5.20 2.67 4.24
C THR A 50 -6.15 2.86 5.41
N MET A 51 -7.36 3.33 5.13
CA MET A 51 -8.40 3.58 6.13
C MET A 51 -7.93 4.52 7.24
N TYR A 52 -7.02 5.44 6.89
CA TYR A 52 -6.43 6.35 7.85
C TYR A 52 -7.44 7.41 8.28
N MET A 53 -7.52 7.61 9.58
CA MET A 53 -8.27 8.71 10.20
C MET A 53 -7.32 9.46 11.12
N ARG A 54 -7.50 10.76 11.22
CA ARG A 54 -6.66 11.59 12.09
C ARG A 54 -7.07 11.37 13.56
N ASN A 55 -6.59 10.29 14.16
CA ASN A 55 -6.79 9.98 15.56
C ASN A 55 -5.52 9.35 16.15
N ARG A 56 -5.50 9.21 17.48
CA ARG A 56 -4.32 8.75 18.22
C ARG A 56 -3.89 7.33 17.83
N LEU A 57 -4.86 6.42 17.70
CA LEU A 57 -4.58 5.02 17.38
C LEU A 57 -4.01 4.88 15.97
N ASN A 58 -4.61 5.53 14.98
CA ASN A 58 -4.13 5.47 13.60
C ASN A 58 -2.74 6.10 13.47
N ASN A 59 -2.46 7.20 14.16
CA ASN A 59 -1.15 7.82 14.17
C ASN A 59 -0.10 6.91 14.80
N GLN A 60 -0.46 6.18 15.85
CA GLN A 60 0.43 5.22 16.49
C GLN A 60 0.77 4.06 15.54
N VAL A 61 -0.23 3.49 14.88
CA VAL A 61 -0.01 2.42 13.88
C VAL A 61 0.87 2.91 12.75
N ALA A 62 0.59 4.11 12.21
CA ALA A 62 1.39 4.71 11.15
C ALA A 62 2.86 4.90 11.57
N THR A 63 3.08 5.39 12.78
CA THR A 63 4.43 5.58 13.32
C THR A 63 5.17 4.25 13.43
N GLU A 64 4.52 3.21 13.95
CA GLU A 64 5.13 1.88 14.08
C GLU A 64 5.50 1.29 12.72
N VAL A 65 4.61 1.38 11.73
CA VAL A 65 4.88 0.89 10.38
C VAL A 65 6.08 1.62 9.76
N ARG A 66 6.14 2.94 9.91
CA ARG A 66 7.25 3.74 9.38
C ARG A 66 8.57 3.45 10.09
N GLN A 67 8.55 3.20 11.40
CA GLN A 67 9.74 2.86 12.15
C GLN A 67 10.29 1.49 11.74
N HIS A 68 9.41 0.50 11.52
CA HIS A 68 9.82 -0.84 11.15
C HIS A 68 10.28 -0.96 9.69
N PHE A 69 9.64 -0.26 8.76
CA PHE A 69 9.85 -0.45 7.34
C PHE A 69 10.56 0.71 6.65
N GLY A 70 10.71 1.86 7.33
CA GLY A 70 11.46 3.00 6.82
C GLY A 70 11.01 3.44 5.43
N GLU A 71 11.93 3.42 4.47
CA GLU A 71 11.67 3.86 3.10
C GLU A 71 10.67 2.99 2.33
N LEU A 72 10.43 1.75 2.77
CA LEU A 72 9.43 0.88 2.16
C LEU A 72 8.01 1.35 2.47
N ALA A 73 7.79 2.09 3.56
CA ALA A 73 6.49 2.69 3.82
C ALA A 73 6.27 3.88 2.88
N PHE A 74 5.14 3.91 2.18
CA PHE A 74 4.80 5.05 1.33
C PHE A 74 4.54 6.29 2.17
N ASP A 75 4.95 7.45 1.68
CA ASP A 75 4.60 8.74 2.31
C ASP A 75 3.11 9.02 2.18
N THR A 76 2.52 8.61 1.07
CA THR A 76 1.09 8.73 0.83
C THR A 76 0.31 7.81 1.76
N VAL A 77 -0.79 8.31 2.32
CA VAL A 77 -1.76 7.50 3.05
C VAL A 77 -3.12 7.61 2.37
N ILE A 78 -3.89 6.53 2.39
CA ILE A 78 -5.25 6.55 1.87
C ILE A 78 -6.19 6.77 3.06
N GLN A 79 -6.81 7.92 3.10
CA GLN A 79 -7.73 8.30 4.17
C GLN A 79 -9.05 7.57 4.00
N ARG A 80 -9.71 7.28 5.12
CA ARG A 80 -11.06 6.74 5.09
C ARG A 80 -11.98 7.75 4.43
N ASN A 81 -12.67 7.33 3.35
CA ASN A 81 -13.51 8.23 2.57
C ASN A 81 -14.71 7.46 2.04
N ILE A 82 -15.91 7.99 2.31
CA ILE A 82 -17.18 7.37 1.91
C ILE A 82 -17.27 7.24 0.38
N ARG A 83 -16.71 8.18 -0.38
CA ARG A 83 -16.75 8.16 -1.85
C ARG A 83 -16.08 6.93 -2.44
N LEU A 84 -15.05 6.40 -1.77
CA LEU A 84 -14.40 5.15 -2.20
C LEU A 84 -15.34 3.95 -2.11
N GLY A 85 -16.23 3.94 -1.11
CA GLY A 85 -17.25 2.91 -0.97
C GLY A 85 -18.44 3.12 -1.90
N GLU A 86 -18.80 4.35 -2.20
CA GLU A 86 -19.95 4.70 -3.05
C GLU A 86 -19.67 4.46 -4.54
N ALA A 87 -18.47 4.78 -5.01
CA ALA A 87 -18.12 4.72 -6.43
C ALA A 87 -18.41 3.37 -7.09
N PRO A 88 -18.05 2.21 -6.48
CA PRO A 88 -18.38 0.91 -7.07
C PRO A 88 -19.86 0.66 -7.24
N SER A 89 -20.72 1.18 -6.35
CA SER A 89 -22.17 1.02 -6.47
C SER A 89 -22.75 1.77 -7.67
N HIS A 90 -22.01 2.75 -8.21
CA HIS A 90 -22.34 3.47 -9.43
C HIS A 90 -21.58 2.94 -10.65
N GLY A 91 -20.82 1.85 -10.48
CA GLY A 91 -20.05 1.25 -11.56
C GLY A 91 -18.91 2.13 -12.09
N LYS A 92 -18.39 3.02 -11.26
CA LYS A 92 -17.35 3.97 -11.65
C LYS A 92 -16.14 3.91 -10.73
N PRO A 93 -14.91 4.14 -11.25
CA PRO A 93 -13.77 4.42 -10.38
C PRO A 93 -14.01 5.75 -9.66
N VAL A 94 -13.42 5.92 -8.49
CA VAL A 94 -13.63 7.11 -7.65
C VAL A 94 -13.26 8.40 -8.38
N MET A 95 -12.27 8.38 -9.26
CA MET A 95 -11.83 9.56 -10.01
C MET A 95 -12.88 10.06 -11.00
N LEU A 96 -13.70 9.14 -11.55
CA LEU A 96 -14.81 9.49 -12.43
C LEU A 96 -16.08 9.81 -11.64
N TYR A 97 -16.21 9.25 -10.43
CA TYR A 97 -17.36 9.49 -9.57
C TYR A 97 -17.26 10.84 -8.87
N ASP A 98 -16.12 11.14 -8.26
CA ASP A 98 -15.86 12.42 -7.58
C ASP A 98 -14.35 12.70 -7.58
N ALA A 99 -13.88 13.44 -8.58
CA ALA A 99 -12.47 13.75 -8.74
C ALA A 99 -11.90 14.62 -7.62
N SER A 100 -12.74 15.40 -6.93
CA SER A 100 -12.31 16.28 -5.84
C SER A 100 -12.34 15.61 -4.47
N ALA A 101 -12.88 14.38 -4.37
CA ALA A 101 -12.92 13.65 -3.12
C ALA A 101 -11.51 13.35 -2.59
N THR A 102 -11.37 13.33 -1.26
CA THR A 102 -10.10 13.01 -0.60
C THR A 102 -9.52 11.68 -1.08
N GLY A 103 -10.37 10.66 -1.26
CA GLY A 103 -9.95 9.35 -1.78
C GLY A 103 -9.34 9.44 -3.17
N SER A 104 -9.95 10.22 -4.08
CA SER A 104 -9.42 10.44 -5.42
C SER A 104 -8.04 11.10 -5.38
N VAL A 105 -7.89 12.14 -4.59
CA VAL A 105 -6.62 12.87 -4.43
C VAL A 105 -5.55 11.96 -3.84
N ASN A 106 -5.90 11.15 -2.84
CA ASN A 106 -4.95 10.21 -2.22
C ASN A 106 -4.43 9.19 -3.23
N TYR A 107 -5.30 8.58 -4.04
CA TYR A 107 -4.89 7.60 -5.05
C TYR A 107 -4.06 8.21 -6.16
N LEU A 108 -4.36 9.44 -6.58
CA LEU A 108 -3.51 10.15 -7.55
C LEU A 108 -2.13 10.44 -6.98
N THR A 109 -2.06 10.85 -5.72
CA THR A 109 -0.79 11.08 -5.03
C THR A 109 0.01 9.79 -4.91
N LEU A 110 -0.65 8.68 -4.58
CA LEU A 110 -0.02 7.36 -4.56
C LEU A 110 0.56 6.98 -5.92
N ALA A 111 -0.21 7.18 -6.99
CA ALA A 111 0.26 6.87 -8.34
C ALA A 111 1.53 7.65 -8.69
N LYS A 112 1.58 8.93 -8.34
CA LYS A 112 2.76 9.77 -8.56
C LYS A 112 3.97 9.27 -7.76
N GLU A 113 3.77 8.92 -6.50
CA GLU A 113 4.83 8.40 -5.65
C GLU A 113 5.37 7.07 -6.17
N LEU A 114 4.50 6.16 -6.57
CA LEU A 114 4.85 4.87 -7.13
C LEU A 114 5.68 5.02 -8.40
N LEU A 115 5.25 5.88 -9.33
CA LEU A 115 5.99 6.17 -10.55
C LEU A 115 7.38 6.76 -10.26
N LYS A 116 7.46 7.67 -9.31
CA LYS A 116 8.73 8.28 -8.90
C LYS A 116 9.70 7.25 -8.32
N ARG A 117 9.23 6.34 -7.48
CA ARG A 117 10.04 5.26 -6.91
C ARG A 117 10.59 4.33 -8.00
N ASN A 118 9.75 3.95 -8.96
CA ASN A 118 10.16 3.07 -10.05
C ASN A 118 11.15 3.74 -11.00
N ARG A 119 11.02 5.03 -11.24
CA ARG A 119 11.99 5.79 -12.03
C ARG A 119 13.38 5.82 -11.37
N LYS A 120 13.44 5.99 -10.04
CA LYS A 120 14.70 5.96 -9.28
C LYS A 120 15.34 4.58 -9.35
N ALA A 121 14.57 3.52 -9.17
CA ALA A 121 15.06 2.16 -9.25
C ALA A 121 15.65 1.86 -10.63
N THR A 122 14.98 2.27 -11.71
CA THR A 122 15.46 2.10 -13.08
C THR A 122 16.76 2.87 -13.33
N LYS A 123 16.90 4.08 -12.79
CA LYS A 123 18.12 4.88 -12.91
C LYS A 123 19.30 4.25 -12.16
N ASN A 124 19.05 3.67 -10.99
CA ASN A 124 20.09 3.06 -10.19
C ASN A 124 20.59 1.72 -10.75
N ASN A 125 19.79 1.07 -11.60
CA ASN A 125 20.14 -0.19 -12.25
C ASN A 125 20.83 0.00 -13.61
N LYS A 126 21.00 1.24 -14.03
CA LYS A 126 21.76 1.62 -15.21
C LYS A 126 23.13 2.18 -14.81
#